data_a197ed7a4aa85b525fc2cf5a293d1ac4
#
_entry.id   a197ed7a4aa85b525fc2cf5a293d1ac4
#
_cell.length_a   1.000
_cell.length_b   1.000
_cell.length_c   1.000
_cell.angle_alpha   90.00
_cell.angle_beta   90.00
_cell.angle_gamma   90.00
#
_symmetry.space_group_name_H-M   'P 1'
#
loop_
_entity.id
_entity.type
_entity.pdbx_description
1 polymer ?
#
loop_
_entity_poly.entity_id
_entity_poly.type
_entity_poly.pdbx_seq_one_letter_code
_entity_poly.pdbx_strand_id
1 'polypeptide(L)'
;SDIAAMGSIPKYIFMSLTLPKLDTNWIKSFYKGIATHVAKFNLALIGGDTNRGPLSISIQVIGINKSKVLYRDGANLNDDIYVSGKLGLARAALILKNKKKFIKEFNILKKYLHMPIPRIDAGLKLSKLANSCIDISDGLMKDLSSIINQSNCGAEIYLERIPTHRLLK
;
A
#
# COMPACT_ATOMS: atom_id res chain seq x y z
N SER A 1 1.96 -1.88 -2.66
CA SER A 1 0.72 -2.57 -2.26
C SER A 1 -0.06 -3.04 -3.48
N ASP A 2 -0.24 -2.22 -4.50
CA ASP A 2 -1.00 -2.53 -5.72
C ASP A 2 -0.52 -3.84 -6.39
N ILE A 3 0.79 -3.98 -6.58
CA ILE A 3 1.38 -5.19 -7.15
C ILE A 3 1.07 -6.43 -6.30
N ALA A 4 1.09 -6.29 -4.97
CA ALA A 4 0.72 -7.38 -4.06
C ALA A 4 -0.77 -7.72 -4.16
N ALA A 5 -1.66 -6.73 -4.26
CA ALA A 5 -3.10 -6.94 -4.45
C ALA A 5 -3.42 -7.67 -5.76
N MET A 6 -2.64 -7.43 -6.80
CA MET A 6 -2.75 -8.16 -8.07
C MET A 6 -2.21 -9.60 -8.03
N GLY A 7 -1.65 -10.05 -6.90
CA GLY A 7 -1.00 -11.36 -6.80
C GLY A 7 0.31 -11.46 -7.61
N SER A 8 1.01 -10.35 -7.76
CA SER A 8 2.17 -10.21 -8.65
C SER A 8 3.47 -10.02 -7.86
N ILE A 9 4.60 -10.34 -8.48
CA ILE A 9 5.94 -10.10 -7.96
C ILE A 9 6.42 -8.77 -8.52
N PRO A 10 6.72 -7.75 -7.70
CA PRO A 10 7.30 -6.51 -8.17
C PRO A 10 8.70 -6.75 -8.73
N LYS A 11 9.03 -6.15 -9.89
CA LYS A 11 10.30 -6.37 -10.58
C LYS A 11 11.01 -5.08 -10.94
N TYR A 12 10.32 -4.15 -11.56
CA TYR A 12 10.93 -2.96 -12.11
C TYR A 12 10.25 -1.71 -11.56
N ILE A 13 11.03 -0.66 -11.39
CA ILE A 13 10.52 0.68 -11.06
C ILE A 13 11.09 1.71 -12.03
N PHE A 14 10.25 2.67 -12.39
CA PHE A 14 10.64 3.94 -12.98
C PHE A 14 10.40 5.05 -11.96
N MET A 15 11.22 6.07 -11.96
CA MET A 15 11.07 7.18 -11.04
C MET A 15 11.30 8.51 -11.73
N SER A 16 10.31 9.37 -11.71
CA SER A 16 10.44 10.77 -12.09
C SER A 16 10.55 11.63 -10.83
N LEU A 17 11.59 12.45 -10.78
CA LEU A 17 11.92 13.30 -9.65
C LEU A 17 12.03 14.75 -10.12
N THR A 18 11.19 15.63 -9.59
CA THR A 18 11.31 17.08 -9.83
C THR A 18 11.73 17.76 -8.53
N LEU A 19 12.76 18.60 -8.61
CA LEU A 19 13.37 19.26 -7.46
C LEU A 19 13.36 20.79 -7.64
N PRO A 20 13.03 21.57 -6.58
CA PRO A 20 13.08 23.04 -6.65
C PRO A 20 14.51 23.58 -6.69
N LYS A 21 15.44 22.84 -6.09
CA LYS A 21 16.87 23.15 -6.06
C LYS A 21 17.70 21.88 -5.96
N LEU A 22 18.94 21.98 -6.39
CA LEU A 22 19.93 20.91 -6.21
C LEU A 22 20.39 20.88 -4.74
N ASP A 23 20.01 19.84 -4.02
CA ASP A 23 20.45 19.53 -2.65
C ASP A 23 21.03 18.12 -2.63
N THR A 24 22.35 18.04 -2.70
CA THR A 24 23.06 16.76 -2.79
C THR A 24 22.89 15.89 -1.56
N ASN A 25 22.75 16.47 -0.37
CA ASN A 25 22.55 15.71 0.87
C ASN A 25 21.15 15.09 0.91
N TRP A 26 20.15 15.88 0.53
CA TRP A 26 18.78 15.38 0.41
C TRP A 26 18.69 14.26 -0.64
N ILE A 27 19.27 14.45 -1.82
CA ILE A 27 19.30 13.46 -2.91
C ILE A 27 19.96 12.16 -2.44
N LYS A 28 21.15 12.24 -1.82
CA LYS A 28 21.83 11.05 -1.29
C LYS A 28 20.99 10.30 -0.27
N SER A 29 20.34 11.01 0.65
CA SER A 29 19.47 10.41 1.66
C SER A 29 18.23 9.77 1.05
N PHE A 30 17.63 10.42 0.06
CA PHE A 30 16.47 9.91 -0.68
C PHE A 30 16.81 8.62 -1.43
N TYR A 31 17.88 8.62 -2.22
CA TYR A 31 18.31 7.43 -2.95
C TYR A 31 18.77 6.28 -2.04
N LYS A 32 19.34 6.59 -0.87
CA LYS A 32 19.63 5.57 0.15
C LYS A 32 18.35 4.87 0.63
N GLY A 33 17.26 5.62 0.82
CA GLY A 33 15.95 5.05 1.14
C GLY A 33 15.42 4.16 0.01
N ILE A 34 15.48 4.63 -1.23
CA ILE A 34 15.08 3.85 -2.41
C ILE A 34 15.91 2.57 -2.51
N ALA A 35 17.24 2.64 -2.40
CA ALA A 35 18.13 1.48 -2.48
C ALA A 35 17.79 0.40 -1.44
N THR A 36 17.41 0.81 -0.23
CA THR A 36 16.98 -0.13 0.82
C THR A 36 15.74 -0.92 0.40
N HIS A 37 14.76 -0.28 -0.22
CA HIS A 37 13.54 -0.94 -0.70
C HIS A 37 13.81 -1.78 -1.96
N VAL A 38 14.62 -1.26 -2.88
CA VAL A 38 15.06 -1.99 -4.08
C VAL A 38 15.72 -3.31 -3.69
N ALA A 39 16.66 -3.28 -2.75
CA ALA A 39 17.33 -4.48 -2.26
C ALA A 39 16.36 -5.44 -1.55
N LYS A 40 15.51 -4.90 -0.65
CA LYS A 40 14.57 -5.70 0.14
C LYS A 40 13.57 -6.48 -0.71
N PHE A 41 13.09 -5.91 -1.80
CA PHE A 41 12.06 -6.50 -2.66
C PHE A 41 12.61 -7.04 -3.98
N ASN A 42 13.95 -7.09 -4.14
CA ASN A 42 14.63 -7.52 -5.36
C ASN A 42 14.09 -6.80 -6.62
N LEU A 43 13.99 -5.48 -6.51
CA LEU A 43 13.56 -4.59 -7.59
C LEU A 43 14.75 -4.12 -8.42
N ALA A 44 14.49 -3.67 -9.63
CA ALA A 44 15.45 -2.92 -10.43
C ALA A 44 14.88 -1.53 -10.77
N LEU A 45 15.61 -0.49 -10.44
CA LEU A 45 15.35 0.87 -10.96
C LEU A 45 15.92 0.92 -12.39
N ILE A 46 15.04 0.93 -13.38
CA ILE A 46 15.44 0.73 -14.78
C ILE A 46 15.32 2.01 -15.62
N GLY A 47 14.81 3.10 -15.04
CA GLY A 47 14.69 4.36 -15.75
C GLY A 47 13.95 5.42 -14.95
N GLY A 48 13.80 6.55 -15.59
CA GLY A 48 13.13 7.71 -15.04
C GLY A 48 13.74 9.01 -15.53
N ASP A 49 13.35 10.11 -14.90
CA ASP A 49 13.83 11.44 -15.26
C ASP A 49 14.00 12.31 -14.01
N THR A 50 14.86 13.32 -14.12
CA THR A 50 15.08 14.29 -13.05
C THR A 50 15.03 15.70 -13.60
N ASN A 51 14.07 16.49 -13.13
CA ASN A 51 13.78 17.83 -13.61
C ASN A 51 13.85 18.89 -12.51
N ARG A 52 13.92 20.16 -12.93
CA ARG A 52 13.80 21.30 -12.02
C ARG A 52 12.35 21.79 -11.99
N GLY A 53 11.80 22.00 -10.79
CA GLY A 53 10.44 22.50 -10.56
C GLY A 53 9.99 22.27 -9.12
N PRO A 54 8.72 22.43 -8.80
CA PRO A 54 8.17 22.09 -7.48
C PRO A 54 8.48 20.63 -7.14
N LEU A 55 8.73 20.34 -5.86
CA LEU A 55 9.04 18.98 -5.43
C LEU A 55 7.90 18.01 -5.84
N SER A 56 8.24 17.08 -6.69
CA SER A 56 7.33 16.01 -7.11
C SER A 56 8.10 14.70 -7.26
N ILE A 57 7.50 13.62 -6.79
CA ILE A 57 8.07 12.27 -6.88
C ILE A 57 6.99 11.36 -7.44
N SER A 58 7.24 10.79 -8.61
CA SER A 58 6.36 9.80 -9.23
C SER A 58 7.11 8.49 -9.39
N ILE A 59 6.53 7.41 -8.88
CA ILE A 59 7.11 6.07 -8.97
C ILE A 59 6.11 5.16 -9.66
N GLN A 60 6.52 4.56 -10.76
CA GLN A 60 5.78 3.51 -11.45
C GLN A 60 6.42 2.16 -11.16
N VAL A 61 5.60 1.18 -10.78
CA VAL A 61 6.05 -0.18 -10.48
C VAL A 61 5.48 -1.14 -11.50
N ILE A 62 6.34 -2.03 -12.03
CA ILE A 62 5.94 -3.12 -12.92
C ILE A 62 6.14 -4.42 -12.15
N GLY A 63 5.08 -5.25 -12.09
CA GLY A 63 5.10 -6.60 -11.56
C GLY A 63 5.05 -7.66 -12.65
N ILE A 64 5.43 -8.88 -12.28
CA ILE A 64 5.33 -10.06 -13.13
C ILE A 64 4.39 -11.05 -12.45
N ASN A 65 3.44 -11.57 -13.21
CA ASN A 65 2.50 -12.57 -12.75
C ASN A 65 3.05 -13.97 -13.03
N LYS A 66 2.97 -14.86 -12.03
CA LYS A 66 3.28 -16.28 -12.18
C LYS A 66 2.02 -17.18 -12.15
N SER A 67 0.88 -16.58 -11.88
CA SER A 67 -0.43 -17.24 -11.80
C SER A 67 -1.54 -16.26 -12.18
N LYS A 68 -2.79 -16.56 -11.83
CA LYS A 68 -3.94 -15.67 -12.08
C LYS A 68 -3.70 -14.27 -11.52
N VAL A 69 -3.96 -13.26 -12.31
CA VAL A 69 -4.01 -11.87 -11.87
C VAL A 69 -5.31 -11.65 -11.11
N LEU A 70 -5.23 -11.03 -9.94
CA LEU A 70 -6.41 -10.60 -9.22
C LEU A 70 -6.80 -9.19 -9.68
N TYR A 71 -8.06 -9.04 -10.01
CA TYR A 71 -8.68 -7.77 -10.37
C TYR A 71 -9.72 -7.37 -9.31
N ARG A 72 -10.33 -6.21 -9.49
CA ARG A 72 -11.38 -5.70 -8.60
C ARG A 72 -12.79 -6.16 -8.99
N ASP A 73 -12.95 -6.69 -10.19
CA ASP A 73 -14.21 -7.06 -10.84
C ASP A 73 -14.56 -8.54 -10.76
N GLY A 74 -13.84 -9.30 -9.94
CA GLY A 74 -14.00 -10.76 -9.89
C GLY A 74 -14.78 -11.29 -8.68
N ALA A 75 -15.34 -10.43 -7.81
CA ALA A 75 -16.09 -10.89 -6.64
C ALA A 75 -17.44 -11.49 -7.03
N ASN A 76 -17.80 -12.58 -6.35
CA ASN A 76 -19.07 -13.30 -6.56
C ASN A 76 -19.98 -13.18 -5.34
N LEU A 77 -21.27 -13.45 -5.54
CA LEU A 77 -22.22 -13.57 -4.44
C LEU A 77 -21.78 -14.70 -3.49
N ASN A 78 -21.89 -14.45 -2.20
CA ASN A 78 -21.48 -15.34 -1.11
C ASN A 78 -19.96 -15.52 -0.95
N ASP A 79 -19.14 -14.70 -1.60
CA ASP A 79 -17.71 -14.64 -1.28
C ASP A 79 -17.50 -14.08 0.13
N ASP A 80 -16.60 -14.68 0.90
CA ASP A 80 -16.17 -14.14 2.18
C ASP A 80 -15.19 -12.97 2.00
N ILE A 81 -15.30 -11.95 2.84
CA ILE A 81 -14.45 -10.77 2.84
C ILE A 81 -13.33 -10.92 3.87
N TYR A 82 -12.10 -10.87 3.43
CA TYR A 82 -10.92 -10.95 4.28
C TYR A 82 -10.07 -9.69 4.18
N VAL A 83 -9.42 -9.33 5.29
CA VAL A 83 -8.40 -8.28 5.32
C VAL A 83 -7.11 -8.81 5.94
N SER A 84 -5.96 -8.39 5.42
CA SER A 84 -4.65 -8.75 5.94
C SER A 84 -4.16 -7.71 6.95
N GLY A 85 -4.22 -8.03 8.24
CA GLY A 85 -3.73 -7.18 9.32
C GLY A 85 -4.82 -6.34 9.98
N LYS A 86 -4.39 -5.35 10.76
CA LYS A 86 -5.28 -4.49 11.56
C LYS A 86 -5.50 -3.16 10.87
N LEU A 87 -6.74 -2.72 10.79
CA LEU A 87 -7.14 -1.50 10.10
C LEU A 87 -7.04 -0.26 11.00
N GLY A 88 -6.98 0.92 10.38
CA GLY A 88 -7.03 2.23 11.05
C GLY A 88 -5.72 2.74 11.64
N LEU A 89 -4.64 1.95 11.67
CA LEU A 89 -3.38 2.30 12.36
C LEU A 89 -2.65 3.49 11.74
N ALA A 90 -2.57 3.56 10.42
CA ALA A 90 -1.95 4.68 9.70
C ALA A 90 -2.75 5.97 9.88
N ARG A 91 -4.09 5.89 9.81
CA ARG A 91 -4.98 7.04 10.04
C ARG A 91 -4.88 7.56 11.47
N ALA A 92 -4.85 6.66 12.45
CA ALA A 92 -4.65 7.03 13.85
C ALA A 92 -3.29 7.73 14.05
N ALA A 93 -2.21 7.22 13.48
CA ALA A 93 -0.90 7.87 13.52
C ALA A 93 -0.96 9.28 12.93
N LEU A 94 -1.62 9.46 11.79
CA LEU A 94 -1.78 10.77 11.16
C LEU A 94 -2.53 11.76 12.06
N ILE A 95 -3.61 11.33 12.69
CA ILE A 95 -4.41 12.15 13.62
C ILE A 95 -3.59 12.54 14.86
N LEU A 96 -2.73 11.66 15.35
CA LEU A 96 -1.94 11.86 16.56
C LEU A 96 -0.63 12.59 16.32
N LYS A 97 -0.16 12.71 15.09
CA LYS A 97 1.17 13.22 14.68
C LYS A 97 1.58 14.52 15.39
N ASN A 98 0.64 15.46 15.59
CA ASN A 98 0.93 16.77 16.17
C ASN A 98 0.35 16.94 17.58
N LYS A 99 -0.11 15.86 18.23
CA LYS A 99 -0.75 15.90 19.54
C LYS A 99 0.24 15.47 20.62
N LYS A 100 0.88 16.42 21.30
CA LYS A 100 1.87 16.19 22.36
C LYS A 100 1.38 15.20 23.44
N LYS A 101 0.10 15.24 23.82
CA LYS A 101 -0.51 14.34 24.82
C LYS A 101 -0.40 12.85 24.43
N PHE A 102 -0.34 12.53 23.14
CA PHE A 102 -0.37 11.17 22.60
C PHE A 102 0.95 10.77 21.91
N ILE A 103 2.07 11.35 22.35
CA ILE A 103 3.38 11.09 21.72
C ILE A 103 3.82 9.63 21.82
N LYS A 104 3.43 8.93 22.88
CA LYS A 104 3.75 7.50 23.08
C LYS A 104 3.01 6.64 22.06
N GLU A 105 1.70 6.85 21.91
CA GLU A 105 0.84 6.16 20.94
C GLU A 105 1.29 6.46 19.51
N PHE A 106 1.58 7.72 19.21
CA PHE A 106 2.14 8.10 17.90
C PHE A 106 3.43 7.34 17.60
N ASN A 107 4.37 7.25 18.54
CA ASN A 107 5.64 6.54 18.34
C ASN A 107 5.46 5.05 18.04
N ILE A 108 4.42 4.40 18.59
CA ILE A 108 4.07 3.02 18.29
C ILE A 108 3.46 2.91 16.88
N LEU A 109 2.61 3.87 16.51
CA LEU A 109 1.78 3.81 15.31
C LEU A 109 2.47 4.37 14.06
N LYS A 110 3.44 5.30 14.20
CA LYS A 110 4.09 6.01 13.08
C LYS A 110 4.69 5.10 12.00
N LYS A 111 5.10 3.89 12.36
CA LYS A 111 5.63 2.91 11.40
C LYS A 111 4.59 2.49 10.36
N TYR A 112 3.31 2.42 10.73
CA TYR A 112 2.23 2.07 9.80
C TYR A 112 1.91 3.21 8.82
N LEU A 113 2.19 4.46 9.21
CA LEU A 113 2.02 5.64 8.37
C LEU A 113 3.22 5.85 7.44
N HIS A 114 4.45 5.75 7.96
CA HIS A 114 5.65 6.12 7.22
C HIS A 114 6.32 4.96 6.49
N MET A 115 6.09 3.72 6.93
CA MET A 115 6.75 2.53 6.39
C MET A 115 5.75 1.38 6.27
N PRO A 116 4.68 1.52 5.47
CA PRO A 116 3.75 0.41 5.22
C PRO A 116 4.50 -0.73 4.54
N ILE A 117 4.15 -1.96 4.91
CA ILE A 117 4.79 -3.17 4.37
C ILE A 117 3.85 -3.80 3.35
N PRO A 118 4.21 -3.83 2.06
CA PRO A 118 3.43 -4.52 1.04
C PRO A 118 3.40 -6.03 1.33
N ARG A 119 2.23 -6.64 1.20
CA ARG A 119 1.95 -8.05 1.53
C ARG A 119 2.15 -8.97 0.34
N ILE A 120 3.34 -8.95 -0.29
CA ILE A 120 3.61 -9.66 -1.54
C ILE A 120 3.36 -11.16 -1.41
N ASP A 121 3.88 -11.80 -0.34
CA ASP A 121 3.69 -13.24 -0.13
C ASP A 121 2.21 -13.61 0.06
N ALA A 122 1.44 -12.77 0.75
CA ALA A 122 0.00 -12.95 0.88
C ALA A 122 -0.70 -12.84 -0.47
N GLY A 123 -0.39 -11.81 -1.25
CA GLY A 123 -0.95 -11.62 -2.59
C GLY A 123 -0.67 -12.79 -3.52
N LEU A 124 0.55 -13.31 -3.53
CA LEU A 124 0.93 -14.49 -4.32
C LEU A 124 0.15 -15.76 -3.93
N LYS A 125 -0.15 -15.94 -2.65
CA LYS A 125 -0.99 -17.05 -2.19
C LYS A 125 -2.46 -16.83 -2.57
N LEU A 126 -2.96 -15.61 -2.38
CA LEU A 126 -4.34 -15.24 -2.70
C LEU A 126 -4.64 -15.34 -4.20
N SER A 127 -3.67 -15.12 -5.08
CA SER A 127 -3.86 -15.27 -6.53
C SER A 127 -4.35 -16.65 -6.97
N LYS A 128 -4.23 -17.65 -6.10
CA LYS A 128 -4.73 -19.02 -6.34
C LYS A 128 -6.08 -19.31 -5.70
N LEU A 129 -6.55 -18.45 -4.80
CA LEU A 129 -7.68 -18.72 -3.91
C LEU A 129 -8.78 -17.65 -4.04
N ALA A 130 -8.40 -16.38 -4.14
CA ALA A 130 -9.32 -15.27 -4.14
C ALA A 130 -9.92 -15.02 -5.54
N ASN A 131 -11.14 -14.52 -5.57
CA ASN A 131 -11.84 -14.12 -6.78
C ASN A 131 -11.50 -12.68 -7.16
N SER A 132 -11.38 -11.79 -6.16
CA SER A 132 -11.07 -10.37 -6.31
C SER A 132 -10.13 -9.90 -5.21
N CYS A 133 -9.40 -8.82 -5.44
CA CYS A 133 -8.53 -8.21 -4.44
C CYS A 133 -8.28 -6.74 -4.73
N ILE A 134 -8.08 -5.97 -3.67
CA ILE A 134 -7.63 -4.58 -3.70
C ILE A 134 -6.70 -4.33 -2.50
N ASP A 135 -5.76 -3.40 -2.61
CA ASP A 135 -5.06 -2.90 -1.44
C ASP A 135 -5.91 -1.87 -0.69
N ILE A 136 -5.66 -1.70 0.61
CA ILE A 136 -6.37 -0.69 1.42
C ILE A 136 -5.47 0.53 1.56
N SER A 137 -5.76 1.57 0.79
CA SER A 137 -5.05 2.85 0.78
C SER A 137 -5.90 4.00 1.32
N ASP A 138 -7.15 4.09 0.93
CA ASP A 138 -8.07 5.14 1.33
C ASP A 138 -9.01 4.75 2.48
N GLY A 139 -9.04 3.47 2.80
CA GLY A 139 -9.82 2.90 3.89
C GLY A 139 -10.81 1.85 3.44
N LEU A 140 -11.14 0.94 4.37
CA LEU A 140 -11.93 -0.26 4.08
C LEU A 140 -13.19 0.03 3.24
N MET A 141 -13.99 1.01 3.63
CA MET A 141 -15.27 1.27 2.95
C MET A 141 -15.07 1.73 1.51
N LYS A 142 -14.13 2.68 1.28
CA LYS A 142 -13.87 3.22 -0.06
C LYS A 142 -13.28 2.17 -0.98
N ASP A 143 -12.28 1.43 -0.49
CA ASP A 143 -11.57 0.45 -1.31
C ASP A 143 -12.46 -0.77 -1.58
N LEU A 144 -13.25 -1.24 -0.60
CA LEU A 144 -14.25 -2.28 -0.83
C LEU A 144 -15.34 -1.84 -1.81
N SER A 145 -15.77 -0.57 -1.75
CA SER A 145 -16.74 -0.04 -2.73
C SER A 145 -16.24 -0.15 -4.16
N SER A 146 -14.94 -0.06 -4.38
CA SER A 146 -14.36 -0.27 -5.72
C SER A 146 -14.53 -1.71 -6.21
N ILE A 147 -14.37 -2.70 -5.33
CA ILE A 147 -14.65 -4.11 -5.66
C ILE A 147 -16.15 -4.31 -5.94
N ILE A 148 -17.01 -3.86 -5.04
CA ILE A 148 -18.46 -4.04 -5.12
C ILE A 148 -19.00 -3.46 -6.43
N ASN A 149 -18.62 -2.23 -6.74
CA ASN A 149 -19.10 -1.54 -7.94
C ASN A 149 -18.60 -2.20 -9.23
N GLN A 150 -17.34 -2.65 -9.28
CA GLN A 150 -16.79 -3.29 -10.47
C GLN A 150 -17.28 -4.74 -10.63
N SER A 151 -17.59 -5.41 -9.53
CA SER A 151 -18.14 -6.77 -9.54
C SER A 151 -19.67 -6.80 -9.61
N ASN A 152 -20.33 -5.64 -9.61
CA ASN A 152 -21.79 -5.50 -9.65
C ASN A 152 -22.50 -6.33 -8.57
N CYS A 153 -22.03 -6.26 -7.33
CA CYS A 153 -22.57 -6.96 -6.18
C CYS A 153 -22.69 -6.04 -4.96
N GLY A 154 -23.28 -6.53 -3.86
CA GLY A 154 -23.30 -5.87 -2.56
C GLY A 154 -22.31 -6.51 -1.59
N ALA A 155 -22.14 -5.90 -0.41
CA ALA A 155 -21.38 -6.50 0.68
C ALA A 155 -22.02 -6.18 2.03
N GLU A 156 -21.98 -7.14 2.94
CA GLU A 156 -22.39 -7.00 4.33
C GLU A 156 -21.15 -7.05 5.22
N ILE A 157 -20.96 -6.06 6.10
CA ILE A 157 -19.82 -5.96 7.00
C ILE A 157 -20.30 -5.93 8.44
N TYR A 158 -19.83 -6.89 9.23
CA TYR A 158 -20.03 -6.92 10.68
C TYR A 158 -18.92 -6.12 11.36
N LEU A 159 -19.26 -4.96 11.93
CA LEU A 159 -18.28 -4.03 12.51
C LEU A 159 -17.43 -4.67 13.60
N GLU A 160 -18.01 -5.54 14.41
CA GLU A 160 -17.33 -6.27 15.47
C GLU A 160 -16.29 -7.28 14.98
N ARG A 161 -16.37 -7.68 13.70
CA ARG A 161 -15.41 -8.59 13.06
C ARG A 161 -14.25 -7.86 12.37
N ILE A 162 -14.31 -6.52 12.27
CA ILE A 162 -13.21 -5.74 11.68
C ILE A 162 -11.98 -5.83 12.59
N PRO A 163 -10.84 -6.34 12.09
CA PRO A 163 -9.64 -6.48 12.90
C PRO A 163 -9.03 -5.10 13.21
N THR A 164 -9.14 -4.69 14.46
CA THR A 164 -8.60 -3.43 14.96
C THR A 164 -7.49 -3.65 15.99
N HIS A 165 -6.71 -2.63 16.28
CA HIS A 165 -5.69 -2.68 17.31
C HIS A 165 -6.24 -2.15 18.64
N ARG A 166 -5.76 -2.68 19.79
CA ARG A 166 -6.17 -2.26 21.12
C ARG A 166 -6.07 -0.74 21.39
N LEU A 167 -5.14 -0.06 20.72
CA LEU A 167 -4.97 1.40 20.80
C LEU A 167 -6.05 2.19 20.04
N LEU A 168 -6.94 1.52 19.32
CA LEU A 168 -8.05 2.12 18.57
C LEU A 168 -9.41 1.84 19.24
N LYS A 169 -9.39 1.06 20.30
CA LYS A 169 -10.51 0.79 21.18
C LYS A 169 -10.40 1.71 22.40
#